data_aee831fb1fd3e80b011365ff74cc0477
#
_entry.id   aee831fb1fd3e80b011365ff74cc0477
#
_cell.length_a   1.000
_cell.length_b   1.000
_cell.length_c   1.000
_cell.angle_alpha   90.00
_cell.angle_beta   90.00
_cell.angle_gamma   90.00
#
_symmetry.space_group_name_H-M   'P 1'
#
loop_
_entity.id
_entity.type
_entity.pdbx_description
1 polymer ?
#
loop_
_entity_poly.entity_id
_entity_poly.type
_entity_poly.pdbx_seq_one_letter_code
_entity_poly.pdbx_strand_id
1 'polypeptide(L)'
;NIPGLSFVIVIVTITIIGSFTKKYNTGLINWFEELVKKVPLLNLVYSSIKDLMTSFMGEKKKFDKPVLVKVENNLYKPGFVTSEDLKNIGLPGKVSVYLPHSYNFSGNVFISDKKNITPLSNPSSEVMKYIVSGGISGKIKV
;
A
#
# COMPACT_ATOMS: atom_id res chain seq x y z
N ASN A 1 9.22 -13.75 39.96
CA ASN A 1 8.78 -13.41 38.58
C ASN A 1 7.29 -13.68 38.48
N ILE A 2 6.50 -12.62 38.41
CA ILE A 2 5.04 -12.71 38.21
C ILE A 2 4.84 -12.86 36.71
N PRO A 3 4.33 -14.01 36.20
CA PRO A 3 4.07 -14.18 34.78
C PRO A 3 2.98 -13.19 34.36
N GLY A 4 3.25 -12.39 33.35
CA GLY A 4 2.33 -11.35 32.86
C GLY A 4 2.64 -9.91 33.31
N LEU A 5 3.53 -9.68 34.30
CA LEU A 5 3.89 -8.33 34.74
C LEU A 5 4.48 -7.49 33.56
N SER A 6 5.32 -8.08 32.74
CA SER A 6 5.88 -7.42 31.56
C SER A 6 4.80 -6.98 30.58
N PHE A 7 3.76 -7.79 30.38
CA PHE A 7 2.63 -7.46 29.51
C PHE A 7 1.82 -6.28 30.03
N VAL A 8 1.57 -6.27 31.35
CA VAL A 8 0.87 -5.15 32.02
C VAL A 8 1.69 -3.86 31.91
N ILE A 9 3.02 -3.92 32.11
CA ILE A 9 3.90 -2.76 31.99
C ILE A 9 3.85 -2.20 30.57
N VAL A 10 3.91 -3.04 29.53
CA VAL A 10 3.82 -2.61 28.14
C VAL A 10 2.49 -1.93 27.83
N ILE A 11 1.36 -2.50 28.28
CA ILE A 11 0.04 -1.90 28.08
C ILE A 11 -0.07 -0.55 28.78
N VAL A 12 0.38 -0.45 30.03
CA VAL A 12 0.38 0.80 30.80
C VAL A 12 1.24 1.85 30.12
N THR A 13 2.43 1.48 29.64
CA THR A 13 3.35 2.39 28.93
C THR A 13 2.71 2.93 27.65
N ILE A 14 2.11 2.05 26.84
CA ILE A 14 1.41 2.45 25.59
C ILE A 14 0.22 3.37 25.91
N THR A 15 -0.53 3.08 26.98
CA THR A 15 -1.70 3.89 27.38
C THR A 15 -1.26 5.28 27.86
N ILE A 16 -0.17 5.36 28.62
CA ILE A 16 0.40 6.64 29.07
C ILE A 16 0.86 7.46 27.86
N ILE A 17 1.63 6.86 26.94
CA ILE A 17 2.10 7.53 25.73
C ILE A 17 0.90 8.01 24.88
N GLY A 18 -0.13 7.17 24.70
CA GLY A 18 -1.34 7.52 23.97
C GLY A 18 -2.15 8.65 24.62
N SER A 19 -2.17 8.72 25.95
CA SER A 19 -2.86 9.78 26.70
C SER A 19 -2.10 11.13 26.61
N PHE A 20 -0.78 11.09 26.62
CA PHE A 20 0.06 12.28 26.45
C PHE A 20 -0.07 12.86 25.02
N THR A 21 -0.16 12.02 24.01
CA THR A 21 -0.34 12.48 22.61
C THR A 21 -1.67 13.18 22.38
N LYS A 22 -2.75 12.79 23.06
CA LYS A 22 -4.05 13.49 22.99
C LYS A 22 -4.01 14.92 23.52
N LYS A 23 -3.19 15.19 24.51
CA LYS A 23 -3.14 16.49 25.20
C LYS A 23 -2.13 17.49 24.60
N TYR A 24 -1.11 16.99 23.89
CA TYR A 24 -0.02 17.80 23.32
C TYR A 24 0.11 17.64 21.78
N ASN A 25 -1.01 17.63 21.13
CA ASN A 25 -1.30 17.08 19.80
C ASN A 25 -0.58 17.70 18.59
N THR A 26 0.39 18.61 18.74
CA THR A 26 1.06 19.18 17.57
C THR A 26 2.59 19.25 17.69
N GLY A 27 3.12 19.43 18.90
CA GLY A 27 4.56 19.67 19.08
C GLY A 27 5.44 18.45 18.84
N LEU A 28 5.08 17.29 19.40
CA LEU A 28 5.86 16.05 19.33
C LEU A 28 5.84 15.42 17.92
N ILE A 29 4.71 15.45 17.27
CA ILE A 29 4.57 14.92 15.90
C ILE A 29 5.34 15.80 14.92
N ASN A 30 5.21 17.13 15.06
CA ASN A 30 5.96 18.07 14.23
C ASN A 30 7.47 17.99 14.50
N TRP A 31 7.89 17.85 15.76
CA TRP A 31 9.30 17.65 16.10
C TRP A 31 9.85 16.35 15.52
N PHE A 32 9.10 15.25 15.59
CA PHE A 32 9.49 13.97 14.99
C PHE A 32 9.55 14.06 13.46
N GLU A 33 8.57 14.73 12.83
CA GLU A 33 8.60 14.99 11.40
C GLU A 33 9.82 15.84 10.98
N GLU A 34 10.18 16.84 11.77
CA GLU A 34 11.40 17.63 11.51
C GLU A 34 12.68 16.82 11.65
N LEU A 35 12.73 15.93 12.65
CA LEU A 35 13.87 15.04 12.87
C LEU A 35 14.04 14.06 11.70
N VAL A 36 12.95 13.48 11.25
CA VAL A 36 12.92 12.56 10.10
C VAL A 36 13.33 13.28 8.81
N LYS A 37 12.89 14.52 8.61
CA LYS A 37 13.26 15.34 7.44
C LYS A 37 14.76 15.69 7.38
N LYS A 38 15.45 15.74 8.53
CA LYS A 38 16.89 16.04 8.61
C LYS A 38 17.79 14.87 8.23
N VAL A 39 17.25 13.65 8.21
CA VAL A 39 18.01 12.45 7.79
C VAL A 39 17.56 12.05 6.39
N PRO A 40 18.39 12.29 5.34
CA PRO A 40 17.97 12.11 3.95
C PRO A 40 17.39 10.73 3.63
N LEU A 41 17.97 9.67 4.22
CA LEU A 41 17.53 8.31 4.01
C LEU A 41 16.19 8.00 4.70
N LEU A 42 15.98 8.51 5.92
CA LEU A 42 14.72 8.36 6.64
C LEU A 42 13.58 9.13 5.97
N ASN A 43 13.87 10.31 5.42
CA ASN A 43 12.90 11.08 4.67
C ASN A 43 12.44 10.34 3.40
N LEU A 44 13.35 9.69 2.69
CA LEU A 44 13.02 8.89 1.52
C LEU A 44 12.07 7.72 1.88
N VAL A 45 12.37 6.99 2.95
CA VAL A 45 11.54 5.87 3.43
C VAL A 45 10.19 6.37 3.92
N TYR A 46 10.18 7.43 4.73
CA TYR A 46 8.95 8.03 5.27
C TYR A 46 8.04 8.56 4.15
N SER A 47 8.59 9.32 3.20
CA SER A 47 7.81 9.84 2.07
C SER A 47 7.26 8.70 1.20
N SER A 48 8.03 7.66 0.96
CA SER A 48 7.59 6.49 0.20
C SER A 48 6.44 5.76 0.89
N ILE A 49 6.51 5.56 2.21
CA ILE A 49 5.42 4.95 3.00
C ILE A 49 4.19 5.86 3.02
N LYS A 50 4.37 7.16 3.23
CA LYS A 50 3.29 8.15 3.22
C LYS A 50 2.60 8.22 1.85
N ASP A 51 3.37 8.23 0.77
CA ASP A 51 2.85 8.23 -0.60
C ASP A 51 2.12 6.93 -0.93
N LEU A 52 2.62 5.81 -0.43
CA LEU A 52 1.95 4.52 -0.55
C LEU A 52 0.60 4.56 0.20
N MET A 53 0.59 4.97 1.46
CA MET A 53 -0.63 5.04 2.26
C MET A 53 -1.65 6.03 1.68
N THR A 54 -1.23 7.23 1.25
CA THR A 54 -2.11 8.20 0.59
C THR A 54 -2.64 7.69 -0.76
N SER A 55 -1.90 6.86 -1.44
CA SER A 55 -2.34 6.21 -2.69
C SER A 55 -3.46 5.20 -2.47
N PHE A 56 -3.54 4.60 -1.27
CA PHE A 56 -4.62 3.69 -0.88
C PHE A 56 -5.80 4.39 -0.20
N MET A 57 -5.56 5.45 0.56
CA MET A 57 -6.55 6.07 1.45
C MET A 57 -6.95 7.50 1.05
N GLY A 58 -6.19 8.16 0.15
CA GLY A 58 -6.42 9.55 -0.25
C GLY A 58 -7.57 9.74 -1.24
N GLU A 59 -8.06 10.98 -1.36
CA GLU A 59 -9.11 11.38 -2.31
C GLU A 59 -8.73 11.14 -3.79
N LYS A 60 -7.43 11.11 -4.11
CA LYS A 60 -6.90 10.65 -5.41
C LYS A 60 -6.36 9.23 -5.26
N LYS A 61 -7.25 8.26 -5.28
CA LYS A 61 -6.91 6.84 -5.26
C LYS A 61 -6.03 6.50 -6.46
N LYS A 62 -4.73 6.38 -6.25
CA LYS A 62 -3.78 5.95 -7.31
C LYS A 62 -3.98 4.48 -7.71
N PHE A 63 -4.57 3.69 -6.83
CA PHE A 63 -4.90 2.27 -7.07
C PHE A 63 -6.42 2.07 -7.12
N ASP A 64 -7.11 2.88 -7.93
CA ASP A 64 -8.58 2.82 -8.07
C ASP A 64 -9.06 1.82 -9.12
N LYS A 65 -8.15 1.28 -9.93
CA LYS A 65 -8.45 0.37 -11.06
C LYS A 65 -7.88 -1.02 -10.83
N PRO A 66 -8.55 -1.84 -9.99
CA PRO A 66 -8.14 -3.22 -9.78
C PRO A 66 -8.37 -4.05 -11.05
N VAL A 67 -7.41 -4.90 -11.35
CA VAL A 67 -7.41 -5.69 -12.58
C VAL A 67 -6.84 -7.08 -12.36
N LEU A 68 -7.22 -7.98 -13.26
CA LEU A 68 -6.58 -9.27 -13.44
C LEU A 68 -5.71 -9.20 -14.71
N VAL A 69 -4.40 -9.42 -14.55
CA VAL A 69 -3.43 -9.37 -15.63
C VAL A 69 -3.13 -10.78 -16.10
N LYS A 70 -3.34 -11.04 -17.38
CA LYS A 70 -2.88 -12.28 -18.01
C LYS A 70 -1.36 -12.20 -18.23
N VAL A 71 -0.60 -13.00 -17.49
CA VAL A 71 0.87 -13.03 -17.57
C VAL A 71 1.33 -14.07 -18.58
N GLU A 72 0.70 -15.23 -18.57
CA GLU A 72 0.95 -16.33 -19.49
C GLU A 72 -0.36 -17.07 -19.83
N ASN A 73 -0.29 -18.07 -20.68
CA ASN A 73 -1.45 -18.94 -20.95
C ASN A 73 -1.92 -19.56 -19.65
N ASN A 74 -3.15 -19.23 -19.26
CA ASN A 74 -3.81 -19.70 -18.03
C ASN A 74 -3.18 -19.22 -16.71
N LEU A 75 -2.23 -18.28 -16.72
CA LEU A 75 -1.67 -17.64 -15.52
C LEU A 75 -2.11 -16.18 -15.44
N TYR A 76 -2.78 -15.85 -14.34
CA TYR A 76 -3.28 -14.51 -14.08
C TYR A 76 -2.77 -14.00 -12.74
N LYS A 77 -2.51 -12.68 -12.67
CA LYS A 77 -2.12 -12.00 -11.43
C LYS A 77 -3.05 -10.81 -11.17
N PRO A 78 -3.63 -10.69 -9.98
CA PRO A 78 -4.37 -9.50 -9.61
C PRO A 78 -3.41 -8.34 -9.32
N GLY A 79 -3.84 -7.13 -9.67
CA GLY A 79 -3.04 -5.92 -9.49
C GLY A 79 -3.87 -4.66 -9.77
N PHE A 80 -3.18 -3.57 -10.07
CA PHE A 80 -3.80 -2.26 -10.26
C PHE A 80 -3.19 -1.55 -11.47
N VAL A 81 -4.02 -0.95 -12.31
CA VAL A 81 -3.53 -0.07 -13.36
C VAL A 81 -3.05 1.24 -12.72
N THR A 82 -1.81 1.62 -13.00
CA THR A 82 -1.19 2.84 -12.50
C THR A 82 -1.05 3.92 -13.57
N SER A 83 -1.01 3.53 -14.84
CA SER A 83 -1.05 4.45 -15.98
C SER A 83 -1.76 3.80 -17.18
N GLU A 84 -2.72 4.50 -17.76
CA GLU A 84 -3.51 4.00 -18.90
C GLU A 84 -2.95 4.40 -20.26
N ASP A 85 -2.05 5.36 -20.30
CA ASP A 85 -1.42 5.85 -21.51
C ASP A 85 0.08 6.02 -21.31
N LEU A 86 0.83 5.32 -22.13
CA LEU A 86 2.29 5.32 -22.14
C LEU A 86 2.86 5.87 -23.45
N LYS A 87 2.10 6.73 -24.15
CA LYS A 87 2.57 7.39 -25.39
C LYS A 87 3.80 8.26 -25.14
N ASN A 88 3.86 8.90 -23.96
CA ASN A 88 4.98 9.75 -23.56
C ASN A 88 6.33 9.01 -23.48
N ILE A 89 6.32 7.69 -23.35
CA ILE A 89 7.52 6.83 -23.37
C ILE A 89 7.59 5.94 -24.61
N GLY A 90 6.83 6.28 -25.66
CA GLY A 90 6.86 5.57 -26.94
C GLY A 90 6.12 4.22 -26.99
N LEU A 91 5.23 3.95 -26.04
CA LEU A 91 4.50 2.68 -25.93
C LEU A 91 2.96 2.90 -26.02
N PRO A 92 2.44 3.33 -27.17
CA PRO A 92 1.00 3.51 -27.35
C PRO A 92 0.27 2.18 -27.23
N GLY A 93 -0.94 2.20 -26.65
CA GLY A 93 -1.77 1.00 -26.47
C GLY A 93 -1.37 0.08 -25.32
N LYS A 94 -0.29 0.43 -24.61
CA LYS A 94 0.13 -0.27 -23.40
C LYS A 94 -0.29 0.47 -22.13
N VAL A 95 -0.34 -0.25 -21.03
CA VAL A 95 -0.66 0.24 -19.70
C VAL A 95 0.40 -0.18 -18.70
N SER A 96 0.62 0.64 -17.68
CA SER A 96 1.43 0.29 -16.54
C SER A 96 0.55 -0.36 -15.47
N VAL A 97 0.99 -1.49 -14.92
CA VAL A 97 0.29 -2.25 -13.88
C VAL A 97 1.22 -2.49 -12.71
N TYR A 98 0.75 -2.21 -11.52
CA TYR A 98 1.43 -2.55 -10.29
C TYR A 98 0.88 -3.88 -9.75
N LEU A 99 1.78 -4.84 -9.52
CA LEU A 99 1.47 -6.15 -8.97
C LEU A 99 2.09 -6.25 -7.56
N PRO A 100 1.31 -6.04 -6.49
CA PRO A 100 1.79 -6.17 -5.11
C PRO A 100 2.20 -7.60 -4.79
N HIS A 101 3.17 -7.76 -3.88
CA HIS A 101 3.53 -9.05 -3.33
C HIS A 101 2.66 -9.41 -2.12
N SER A 102 2.47 -10.71 -1.90
CA SER A 102 1.81 -11.22 -0.70
C SER A 102 2.76 -11.13 0.49
N TYR A 103 2.22 -10.84 1.68
CA TYR A 103 2.95 -10.74 2.96
C TYR A 103 4.15 -9.77 2.93
N ASN A 104 4.12 -8.77 2.05
CA ASN A 104 5.22 -7.82 1.87
C ASN A 104 4.68 -6.43 1.47
N PHE A 105 5.46 -5.38 1.76
CA PHE A 105 5.19 -3.99 1.36
C PHE A 105 5.86 -3.61 0.02
N SER A 106 6.13 -4.58 -0.82
CA SER A 106 6.75 -4.38 -2.14
C SER A 106 5.85 -4.89 -3.26
N GLY A 107 6.26 -4.65 -4.50
CA GLY A 107 5.59 -5.13 -5.70
C GLY A 107 6.43 -4.82 -6.93
N ASN A 108 5.96 -5.28 -8.08
CA ASN A 108 6.58 -5.04 -9.36
C ASN A 108 5.68 -4.18 -10.24
N VAL A 109 6.29 -3.31 -11.03
CA VAL A 109 5.60 -2.58 -12.09
C VAL A 109 5.89 -3.27 -13.42
N PHE A 110 4.84 -3.60 -14.15
CA PHE A 110 4.93 -4.18 -15.48
C PHE A 110 4.23 -3.30 -16.50
N ILE A 111 4.69 -3.39 -17.72
CA ILE A 111 4.02 -2.80 -18.87
C ILE A 111 3.38 -3.93 -19.67
N SER A 112 2.07 -3.83 -19.88
CA SER A 112 1.28 -4.86 -20.55
C SER A 112 0.41 -4.26 -21.66
N ASP A 113 0.04 -5.08 -22.63
CA ASP A 113 -0.99 -4.72 -23.61
C ASP A 113 -2.35 -4.63 -22.92
N LYS A 114 -3.17 -3.66 -23.30
CA LYS A 114 -4.55 -3.51 -22.78
C LYS A 114 -5.39 -4.78 -22.95
N LYS A 115 -5.17 -5.56 -23.99
CA LYS A 115 -5.88 -6.84 -24.23
C LYS A 115 -5.63 -7.92 -23.19
N ASN A 116 -4.53 -7.81 -22.43
CA ASN A 116 -4.18 -8.74 -21.36
C ASN A 116 -4.74 -8.32 -19.99
N ILE A 117 -5.49 -7.23 -19.95
CA ILE A 117 -6.00 -6.63 -18.72
C ILE A 117 -7.50 -6.83 -18.64
N THR A 118 -7.97 -7.48 -17.58
CA THR A 118 -9.39 -7.65 -17.29
C THR A 118 -9.74 -6.86 -16.03
N PRO A 119 -10.64 -5.87 -16.09
CA PRO A 119 -11.08 -5.14 -14.92
C PRO A 119 -11.76 -6.07 -13.90
N LEU A 120 -11.53 -5.79 -12.60
CA LEU A 120 -12.22 -6.44 -11.50
C LEU A 120 -13.34 -5.54 -10.99
N SER A 121 -14.47 -6.12 -10.64
CA SER A 121 -15.64 -5.39 -10.13
C SER A 121 -15.55 -5.07 -8.63
N ASN A 122 -14.57 -5.64 -7.93
CA ASN A 122 -14.39 -5.45 -6.50
C ASN A 122 -13.79 -4.07 -6.17
N PRO A 123 -14.08 -3.51 -4.99
CA PRO A 123 -13.35 -2.39 -4.45
C PRO A 123 -11.84 -2.67 -4.35
N SER A 124 -11.00 -1.68 -4.61
CA SER A 124 -9.54 -1.80 -4.56
C SER A 124 -9.02 -2.34 -3.23
N SER A 125 -9.66 -1.96 -2.11
CA SER A 125 -9.32 -2.44 -0.77
C SER A 125 -9.52 -3.95 -0.60
N GLU A 126 -10.55 -4.52 -1.20
CA GLU A 126 -10.79 -5.97 -1.17
C GLU A 126 -9.77 -6.73 -2.02
N VAL A 127 -9.47 -6.20 -3.22
CA VAL A 127 -8.47 -6.79 -4.09
C VAL A 127 -7.09 -6.73 -3.44
N MET A 128 -6.75 -5.61 -2.80
CA MET A 128 -5.51 -5.49 -2.04
C MET A 128 -5.44 -6.48 -0.88
N LYS A 129 -6.54 -6.62 -0.10
CA LYS A 129 -6.63 -7.61 0.97
C LYS A 129 -6.40 -9.03 0.46
N TYR A 130 -7.00 -9.37 -0.68
CA TYR A 130 -6.81 -10.67 -1.34
C TYR A 130 -5.35 -10.90 -1.70
N ILE A 131 -4.69 -9.92 -2.35
CA ILE A 131 -3.28 -10.03 -2.77
C ILE A 131 -2.37 -10.18 -1.56
N VAL A 132 -2.48 -9.26 -0.59
CA VAL A 132 -1.57 -9.22 0.57
C VAL A 132 -1.70 -10.47 1.43
N SER A 133 -2.89 -11.06 1.53
CA SER A 133 -3.11 -12.31 2.27
C SER A 133 -2.72 -13.57 1.50
N GLY A 134 -2.14 -13.47 0.31
CA GLY A 134 -1.83 -14.64 -0.53
C GLY A 134 -3.06 -15.37 -1.06
N GLY A 135 -4.18 -14.65 -1.23
CA GLY A 135 -5.44 -15.23 -1.70
C GLY A 135 -6.31 -15.89 -0.62
N ILE A 136 -5.89 -15.85 0.65
CA ILE A 136 -6.62 -16.48 1.75
C ILE A 136 -7.84 -15.66 2.18
N SER A 137 -7.71 -14.34 2.18
CA SER A 137 -8.75 -13.41 2.63
C SER A 137 -9.26 -12.54 1.49
N GLY A 138 -10.56 -12.31 1.46
CA GLY A 138 -11.21 -11.55 0.37
C GLY A 138 -11.67 -12.45 -0.77
N LYS A 139 -12.35 -11.82 -1.72
CA LYS A 139 -12.81 -12.47 -2.96
C LYS A 139 -12.55 -11.51 -4.11
N ILE A 140 -12.20 -12.04 -5.28
CA ILE A 140 -12.09 -11.24 -6.51
C ILE A 140 -13.17 -11.72 -7.50
N LYS A 141 -13.75 -10.75 -8.22
CA LYS A 141 -14.77 -10.99 -9.24
C LYS A 141 -14.40 -10.23 -10.51
N VAL A 142 -14.48 -10.88 -11.62
CA VAL A 142 -14.39 -10.32 -12.96
C VAL A 142 -15.68 -9.68 -13.37
#